data_f0dabb09ae3df4a10405babc48f68dc6
#
_entry.id   f0dabb09ae3df4a10405babc48f68dc6
#
_cell.length_a   1.000
_cell.length_b   1.000
_cell.length_c   1.000
_cell.angle_alpha   90.00
_cell.angle_beta   90.00
_cell.angle_gamma   90.00
#
_symmetry.space_group_name_H-M   'P 1'
#
loop_
_entity.id
_entity.type
_entity.pdbx_description
1 polymer ?
#
loop_
_entity_poly.entity_id
_entity_poly.type
_entity_poly.pdbx_seq_one_letter_code
_entity_poly.pdbx_strand_id
1 'polypeptide(L)'
;MTSIDDLFKKPYLPSSSGAPSNKRKFEAPDAQSVYKSTKLSPTSDVKGETNGQATVEDDQDDIEAGPELPPDEEEDGLDDEEGRFFGSGVNKNTTAAMDFIDRADGDDFVEEKIDAVWLRRLALSFERKISKNSELRAKYEDEPSKFMASEADLDAEVKNLSILSEHPELYPEFAKIGCAGSLVSLLAHENTDIAIDAIEIISELTDEDVAAEPEMWDSLVAALLESDLVNLILQNFDRLDEDLESDRSGIYHALSVLENLSSNTEVAGQIAGDQVLKYLLGRIKAKETRVGQNQQYAAEVLQVLLQTSEPARDRLIKADGVDTILTLLASYRKRDPEKDSTEEEYAENLFDTLAVLLSSSAGKKSFVDAEGVELTLIMVKEGKFSRSRALKILDHAMAGSSDASREVAEKLVDAAGLKTVFSAFMKDKGKDREAVEHLIGIFSALLRLLPGESSHRIRALAKFVEKDFEKLTKLVALRFEYSTRVHAIDQQIALEKKQTASDEQEDLEDEWFSRRMDAGLYCLQMLDVILTWLVAEDAGARKRVTDLLKDRDESLGNLKKSLQQQLEGVDSKEEGNAGEMLQALIECLP
;
A
#
# COMPACT_ATOMS: atom_id res chain seq x y z
N MET A 1 -23.14 13.05 -2.70
CA MET A 1 -23.89 12.49 -3.86
C MET A 1 -22.89 11.69 -4.66
N THR A 2 -22.93 10.39 -4.49
CA THR A 2 -22.00 9.45 -5.12
C THR A 2 -22.47 9.16 -6.55
N SER A 3 -21.58 9.32 -7.50
CA SER A 3 -21.75 9.04 -8.93
C SER A 3 -22.05 7.55 -9.18
N ILE A 4 -22.78 7.19 -10.25
CA ILE A 4 -22.96 5.77 -10.64
C ILE A 4 -21.64 5.12 -11.07
N ASP A 5 -20.66 5.87 -11.57
CA ASP A 5 -19.31 5.36 -11.71
C ASP A 5 -18.73 4.93 -10.35
N ASP A 6 -19.18 5.52 -9.25
CA ASP A 6 -18.89 5.05 -7.90
C ASP A 6 -19.75 3.84 -7.48
N LEU A 7 -20.91 3.64 -8.10
CA LEU A 7 -21.74 2.44 -7.96
C LEU A 7 -21.25 1.28 -8.85
N PHE A 8 -20.57 1.60 -9.96
CA PHE A 8 -19.94 0.64 -10.86
C PHE A 8 -18.42 0.56 -10.71
N LYS A 9 -17.74 1.57 -10.15
CA LYS A 9 -16.53 1.40 -9.40
C LYS A 9 -16.97 0.73 -8.11
N LYS A 10 -16.57 -0.53 -7.89
CA LYS A 10 -16.74 -1.12 -6.57
C LYS A 10 -16.37 -0.05 -5.56
N PRO A 11 -17.22 0.23 -4.57
CA PRO A 11 -16.72 0.98 -3.45
C PRO A 11 -15.47 0.22 -3.02
N TYR A 12 -14.34 0.89 -2.95
CA TYR A 12 -13.28 0.43 -2.10
C TYR A 12 -14.00 0.19 -0.78
N LEU A 13 -14.27 -1.07 -0.48
CA LEU A 13 -14.57 -1.42 0.88
C LEU A 13 -13.40 -0.86 1.66
N PRO A 14 -13.60 0.07 2.60
CA PRO A 14 -12.59 0.27 3.60
C PRO A 14 -12.35 -1.14 4.10
N SER A 15 -11.13 -1.63 3.94
CA SER A 15 -10.69 -2.89 4.51
C SER A 15 -11.28 -2.92 5.90
N SER A 16 -12.19 -3.85 6.13
CA SER A 16 -13.01 -4.02 7.33
C SER A 16 -12.43 -3.30 8.53
N SER A 17 -13.12 -2.24 8.96
CA SER A 17 -13.08 -1.62 10.30
C SER A 17 -11.92 -2.07 11.17
N GLY A 18 -10.91 -1.20 11.36
CA GLY A 18 -10.17 -1.12 12.62
C GLY A 18 -9.36 -2.34 13.01
N ALA A 19 -8.79 -3.08 12.06
CA ALA A 19 -7.50 -3.70 12.32
C ALA A 19 -6.47 -2.59 12.09
N PRO A 20 -5.60 -2.28 13.07
CA PRO A 20 -4.47 -1.40 12.82
C PRO A 20 -3.78 -1.94 11.58
N SER A 21 -3.47 -1.07 10.61
CA SER A 21 -2.66 -1.45 9.47
C SER A 21 -1.43 -2.13 10.08
N ASN A 22 -1.28 -3.43 9.87
CA ASN A 22 -0.13 -4.15 10.37
C ASN A 22 1.06 -3.71 9.50
N LYS A 23 1.54 -2.50 9.73
CA LYS A 23 2.89 -2.14 9.34
C LYS A 23 3.78 -3.15 10.03
N ARG A 24 4.35 -4.06 9.24
CA ARG A 24 5.24 -5.07 9.77
C ARG A 24 6.51 -4.37 10.15
N LYS A 25 6.72 -4.20 11.45
CA LYS A 25 8.05 -3.82 11.95
C LYS A 25 9.04 -4.87 11.44
N PHE A 26 10.16 -4.39 10.92
CA PHE A 26 11.30 -5.25 10.63
C PHE A 26 11.60 -6.06 11.88
N GLU A 27 11.40 -7.38 11.84
CA GLU A 27 11.78 -8.26 12.94
C GLU A 27 13.28 -8.51 12.84
N ALA A 28 14.05 -7.70 13.55
CA ALA A 28 15.44 -8.04 13.81
C ALA A 28 15.47 -9.38 14.56
N PRO A 29 16.30 -10.35 14.15
CA PRO A 29 16.40 -11.64 14.84
C PRO A 29 16.76 -11.39 16.30
N ASP A 30 16.04 -12.06 17.21
CA ASP A 30 16.27 -11.97 18.66
C ASP A 30 17.75 -12.19 18.99
N ALA A 31 18.35 -11.26 19.75
CA ALA A 31 19.75 -11.30 20.15
C ALA A 31 20.17 -12.64 20.78
N GLN A 32 19.21 -13.38 21.38
CA GLN A 32 19.46 -14.73 21.88
C GLN A 32 19.57 -15.78 20.77
N SER A 33 18.95 -15.59 19.61
CA SER A 33 19.06 -16.52 18.47
C SER A 33 20.39 -16.34 17.74
N VAL A 34 20.86 -15.11 17.61
CA VAL A 34 22.18 -14.77 17.03
C VAL A 34 23.29 -15.34 17.91
N TYR A 35 23.18 -15.21 19.23
CA TYR A 35 24.17 -15.78 20.18
C TYR A 35 24.23 -17.32 20.17
N LYS A 36 23.15 -18.00 19.83
CA LYS A 36 23.10 -19.46 19.69
C LYS A 36 23.66 -19.95 18.35
N SER A 37 23.55 -19.16 17.27
CA SER A 37 24.05 -19.54 15.95
C SER A 37 25.58 -19.43 15.82
N THR A 38 26.22 -18.53 16.57
CA THR A 38 27.68 -18.38 16.60
C THR A 38 28.42 -19.47 17.42
N LYS A 39 27.68 -20.33 18.13
CA LYS A 39 28.28 -21.40 18.97
C LYS A 39 28.33 -22.79 18.33
N LEU A 40 27.97 -22.94 17.07
CA LEU A 40 27.95 -24.24 16.37
C LEU A 40 28.84 -24.23 15.13
N SER A 41 30.15 -24.28 15.37
CA SER A 41 31.10 -24.86 14.42
C SER A 41 32.01 -25.84 15.17
N PRO A 42 31.84 -27.12 15.00
CA PRO A 42 32.77 -28.08 15.58
C PRO A 42 33.92 -28.30 14.62
N THR A 43 35.12 -27.91 15.01
CA THR A 43 36.34 -28.52 14.49
C THR A 43 36.66 -29.76 15.33
N SER A 44 36.85 -30.82 14.61
CA SER A 44 37.12 -32.19 15.04
C SER A 44 38.39 -32.36 15.84
N ASP A 45 38.30 -33.31 16.76
CA ASP A 45 39.36 -34.19 17.32
C ASP A 45 40.51 -33.60 18.16
N VAL A 46 40.52 -33.90 19.47
CA VAL A 46 41.43 -34.86 20.09
C VAL A 46 41.04 -35.11 21.57
N LYS A 47 41.12 -36.38 21.97
CA LYS A 47 40.85 -36.95 23.30
C LYS A 47 41.75 -36.40 24.41
N GLY A 48 41.22 -36.29 25.63
CA GLY A 48 42.00 -36.18 26.85
C GLY A 48 41.16 -35.89 28.09
N GLU A 49 40.95 -36.90 28.92
CA GLU A 49 40.35 -36.85 30.26
C GLU A 49 41.12 -35.92 31.21
N THR A 50 40.45 -35.15 32.06
CA THR A 50 40.54 -35.27 33.54
C THR A 50 39.79 -34.18 34.28
N ASN A 51 39.21 -34.56 35.41
CA ASN A 51 38.54 -33.81 36.46
C ASN A 51 39.32 -32.61 37.01
N GLY A 52 38.56 -31.58 37.47
CA GLY A 52 39.09 -30.56 38.37
C GLY A 52 38.04 -29.50 38.73
N GLN A 53 37.38 -29.66 39.87
CA GLN A 53 36.69 -28.61 40.61
C GLN A 53 37.70 -27.50 40.97
N ALA A 54 37.29 -26.25 40.84
CA ALA A 54 37.91 -25.13 41.53
C ALA A 54 36.89 -24.07 41.92
N THR A 55 36.95 -23.81 43.19
CA THR A 55 36.25 -22.89 44.07
C THR A 55 36.51 -21.43 43.72
N VAL A 56 35.51 -20.61 44.07
CA VAL A 56 35.53 -19.13 44.15
C VAL A 56 36.49 -18.72 45.29
N GLU A 57 37.36 -17.73 45.02
CA GLU A 57 37.94 -16.88 46.05
C GLU A 57 37.89 -15.42 45.57
N ASP A 58 37.32 -14.60 46.48
CA ASP A 58 37.36 -13.15 46.48
C ASP A 58 38.80 -12.68 46.70
N ASP A 59 39.24 -11.66 45.96
CA ASP A 59 40.25 -10.74 46.49
C ASP A 59 40.04 -9.32 45.92
N GLN A 60 39.99 -8.42 46.90
CA GLN A 60 39.94 -6.97 46.76
C GLN A 60 41.32 -6.41 46.48
N ASP A 61 41.32 -5.18 45.96
CA ASP A 61 42.36 -4.17 45.92
C ASP A 61 43.42 -4.29 44.81
N ASP A 62 43.34 -3.32 43.82
CA ASP A 62 44.34 -2.22 43.76
C ASP A 62 44.01 -1.23 42.65
N ILE A 63 43.90 0.00 43.06
CA ILE A 63 43.77 1.20 42.20
C ILE A 63 45.16 1.50 41.63
N GLU A 64 45.34 1.42 40.33
CA GLU A 64 46.47 2.01 39.64
C GLU A 64 46.05 3.05 38.60
N ALA A 65 46.62 4.23 38.75
CA ALA A 65 46.36 5.43 38.00
C ALA A 65 46.69 5.29 36.50
N GLY A 66 45.80 5.76 35.64
CA GLY A 66 46.05 5.91 34.23
C GLY A 66 47.04 7.03 33.90
N PRO A 67 47.66 7.00 32.71
CA PRO A 67 48.67 7.98 32.33
C PRO A 67 48.08 9.39 32.08
N GLU A 68 48.83 10.38 32.49
CA GLU A 68 48.57 11.81 32.34
C GLU A 68 48.40 12.25 30.87
N LEU A 69 47.48 13.17 30.65
CA LEU A 69 47.25 13.88 29.38
C LEU A 69 48.48 14.79 29.06
N PRO A 70 48.88 14.84 27.77
CA PRO A 70 49.90 15.81 27.36
C PRO A 70 49.37 17.25 27.38
N PRO A 71 50.26 18.26 27.60
CA PRO A 71 49.85 19.65 27.78
C PRO A 71 49.38 20.28 26.48
N ASP A 72 48.42 21.24 26.63
CA ASP A 72 47.87 22.10 25.59
C ASP A 72 48.99 22.84 24.83
N GLU A 73 49.03 22.67 23.51
CA GLU A 73 49.78 23.56 22.61
C GLU A 73 48.87 24.69 22.13
N GLU A 74 49.40 25.88 22.29
CA GLU A 74 48.75 27.18 22.01
C GLU A 74 48.38 27.32 20.52
N GLU A 75 47.21 27.87 20.29
CA GLU A 75 46.68 28.32 19.00
C GLU A 75 47.55 29.37 18.35
N ASP A 76 48.06 29.13 17.16
CA ASP A 76 48.43 30.17 16.21
C ASP A 76 47.37 30.24 15.10
N GLY A 77 46.69 31.39 15.09
CA GLY A 77 45.68 31.71 14.10
C GLY A 77 46.26 31.90 12.70
N LEU A 78 45.65 31.25 11.76
CA LEU A 78 45.72 31.63 10.34
C LEU A 78 44.32 31.73 9.76
N ASP A 79 44.03 32.94 9.38
CA ASP A 79 42.89 33.40 8.57
C ASP A 79 43.01 32.76 7.16
N ASP A 80 42.03 31.95 6.73
CA ASP A 80 41.90 31.62 5.32
C ASP A 80 40.41 31.58 4.91
N GLU A 81 40.03 32.64 4.28
CA GLU A 81 38.82 32.76 3.47
C GLU A 81 39.02 32.01 2.17
N GLU A 82 38.68 30.72 2.10
CA GLU A 82 38.24 30.07 0.86
C GLU A 82 37.82 28.61 1.13
N GLY A 83 36.52 28.37 1.10
CA GLY A 83 35.99 26.98 1.21
C GLY A 83 34.53 26.88 1.62
N ARG A 84 33.66 27.80 1.16
CA ARG A 84 32.22 27.67 1.37
C ARG A 84 31.60 26.79 0.26
N PHE A 85 31.35 25.53 0.56
CA PHE A 85 30.56 24.73 -0.34
C PHE A 85 29.26 24.20 0.30
N PHE A 86 29.06 24.36 1.61
CA PHE A 86 27.78 24.11 2.27
C PHE A 86 27.36 25.32 3.10
N GLY A 87 26.14 25.78 2.87
CA GLY A 87 25.62 27.06 3.33
C GLY A 87 25.56 27.23 4.83
N SER A 88 25.70 28.47 5.23
CA SER A 88 25.60 29.09 6.57
C SER A 88 26.53 28.51 7.65
N GLY A 89 27.81 28.89 7.55
CA GLY A 89 28.76 28.69 8.65
C GLY A 89 28.29 29.40 9.93
N VAL A 90 28.49 28.75 11.06
CA VAL A 90 28.23 29.27 12.40
C VAL A 90 28.97 30.58 12.58
N ASN A 91 28.25 31.69 12.71
CA ASN A 91 28.81 33.03 12.86
C ASN A 91 29.38 33.17 14.29
N LYS A 92 30.49 33.91 14.47
CA LYS A 92 31.11 34.18 15.79
C LYS A 92 30.12 34.69 16.87
N ASN A 93 29.02 35.32 16.45
CA ASN A 93 27.94 35.72 17.34
C ASN A 93 27.09 34.55 17.82
N THR A 94 26.98 33.48 17.00
CA THR A 94 26.25 32.26 17.36
C THR A 94 27.07 31.41 18.33
N THR A 95 28.40 31.38 18.18
CA THR A 95 29.31 30.69 19.12
C THR A 95 29.29 31.39 20.50
N ALA A 96 29.30 32.73 20.55
CA ALA A 96 29.20 33.46 21.79
C ALA A 96 27.85 33.34 22.50
N ALA A 97 26.75 33.16 21.73
CA ALA A 97 25.42 32.87 22.29
C ALA A 97 25.35 31.45 22.87
N MET A 98 26.07 30.49 22.26
CA MET A 98 26.17 29.14 22.75
C MET A 98 27.01 29.00 24.01
N ASP A 99 28.19 29.65 24.08
CA ASP A 99 28.99 29.69 25.30
C ASP A 99 28.25 30.35 26.47
N PHE A 100 27.30 31.22 26.18
CA PHE A 100 26.43 31.81 27.20
C PHE A 100 25.37 30.84 27.69
N ILE A 101 24.85 30.02 26.79
CA ILE A 101 23.85 28.97 27.11
C ILE A 101 24.51 27.82 27.89
N ASP A 102 25.68 27.33 27.48
CA ASP A 102 26.43 26.26 28.16
C ASP A 102 26.90 26.70 29.59
N ARG A 103 27.08 28.01 29.86
CA ARG A 103 27.39 28.53 31.18
C ARG A 103 26.16 28.74 32.07
N ALA A 104 24.95 28.67 31.52
CA ALA A 104 23.72 28.83 32.30
C ALA A 104 23.18 27.51 32.85
N ASP A 105 23.71 26.36 32.42
CA ASP A 105 23.34 25.03 32.91
C ASP A 105 24.10 24.66 34.20
N GLY A 106 23.83 25.40 35.27
CA GLY A 106 24.16 25.04 36.64
C GLY A 106 22.98 24.31 37.28
N ASP A 107 23.13 22.99 37.45
CA ASP A 107 22.53 22.13 38.49
C ASP A 107 21.16 22.54 39.07
N ASP A 108 20.10 22.42 38.30
CA ASP A 108 18.75 22.17 38.78
C ASP A 108 18.10 21.20 37.77
N PHE A 109 17.57 20.10 38.26
CA PHE A 109 16.82 19.11 37.50
C PHE A 109 15.49 19.75 37.03
N VAL A 110 15.58 20.62 36.03
CA VAL A 110 14.42 21.15 35.30
C VAL A 110 14.08 20.10 34.24
N GLU A 111 12.87 19.57 34.26
CA GLU A 111 12.36 18.81 33.15
C GLU A 111 12.65 19.59 31.85
N GLU A 112 13.50 19.05 30.99
CA GLU A 112 13.88 19.70 29.74
C GLU A 112 12.62 19.82 28.88
N LYS A 113 12.09 21.02 28.77
CA LYS A 113 10.90 21.24 27.96
C LYS A 113 11.27 21.18 26.49
N ILE A 114 10.70 20.22 25.78
CA ILE A 114 10.88 20.04 24.33
C ILE A 114 10.08 21.15 23.63
N ASP A 115 10.77 22.20 23.21
CA ASP A 115 10.20 23.34 22.51
C ASP A 115 11.13 23.84 21.38
N ALA A 116 10.76 24.92 20.70
CA ALA A 116 11.55 25.47 19.61
C ALA A 116 12.97 25.89 20.03
N VAL A 117 13.21 26.20 21.31
CA VAL A 117 14.56 26.55 21.82
C VAL A 117 15.38 25.27 21.97
N TRP A 118 14.79 24.23 22.53
CA TRP A 118 15.39 22.90 22.60
C TRP A 118 15.75 22.38 21.21
N LEU A 119 14.81 22.47 20.24
CA LEU A 119 15.05 22.06 18.86
C LEU A 119 16.25 22.79 18.23
N ARG A 120 16.38 24.10 18.45
CA ARG A 120 17.52 24.87 17.92
C ARG A 120 18.85 24.43 18.52
N ARG A 121 18.89 24.05 19.80
CA ARG A 121 20.09 23.47 20.41
C ARG A 121 20.45 22.13 19.80
N LEU A 122 19.47 21.24 19.65
CA LEU A 122 19.64 19.93 19.00
C LEU A 122 20.16 20.12 17.57
N ALA A 123 19.52 20.99 16.79
CA ALA A 123 19.93 21.31 15.42
C ALA A 123 21.38 21.80 15.32
N LEU A 124 21.78 22.71 16.21
CA LEU A 124 23.15 23.22 16.24
C LEU A 124 24.17 22.13 16.68
N SER A 125 23.80 21.25 17.60
CA SER A 125 24.63 20.10 17.96
C SER A 125 24.81 19.15 16.78
N PHE A 126 23.72 18.84 16.09
CA PHE A 126 23.70 18.01 14.90
C PHE A 126 24.58 18.56 13.78
N GLU A 127 24.44 19.85 13.42
CA GLU A 127 25.27 20.49 12.40
C GLU A 127 26.77 20.51 12.77
N ARG A 128 27.10 20.74 14.03
CA ARG A 128 28.49 20.66 14.51
C ARG A 128 29.08 19.24 14.35
N LYS A 129 28.30 18.21 14.67
CA LYS A 129 28.76 16.83 14.54
C LYS A 129 28.95 16.42 13.08
N ILE A 130 28.07 16.87 12.17
CA ILE A 130 28.24 16.71 10.73
C ILE A 130 29.53 17.38 10.26
N SER A 131 29.72 18.65 10.61
CA SER A 131 30.91 19.41 10.22
C SER A 131 32.20 18.79 10.76
N LYS A 132 32.21 18.42 12.06
CA LYS A 132 33.36 17.75 12.69
C LYS A 132 33.71 16.44 12.03
N ASN A 133 32.71 15.61 11.71
CA ASN A 133 32.91 14.34 11.03
C ASN A 133 33.48 14.56 9.62
N SER A 134 32.91 15.47 8.86
CA SER A 134 33.37 15.82 7.51
C SER A 134 34.82 16.34 7.50
N GLU A 135 35.18 17.22 8.43
CA GLU A 135 36.57 17.70 8.58
C GLU A 135 37.55 16.60 8.92
N LEU A 136 37.18 15.71 9.87
CA LEU A 136 38.06 14.62 10.28
C LEU A 136 38.24 13.58 9.16
N ARG A 137 37.18 13.27 8.41
CA ARG A 137 37.27 12.38 7.24
C ARG A 137 38.15 12.98 6.15
N ALA A 138 37.98 14.26 5.82
CA ALA A 138 38.80 14.94 4.84
C ALA A 138 40.28 15.04 5.26
N LYS A 139 40.52 15.21 6.57
CA LYS A 139 41.90 15.32 7.12
C LYS A 139 42.62 13.97 7.19
N TYR A 140 41.90 12.89 7.41
CA TYR A 140 42.46 11.56 7.71
C TYR A 140 41.86 10.48 6.80
N GLU A 141 41.72 10.75 5.54
CA GLU A 141 41.06 9.88 4.53
C GLU A 141 41.56 8.42 4.57
N ASP A 142 42.87 8.20 4.75
CA ASP A 142 43.50 6.89 4.80
C ASP A 142 43.56 6.27 6.23
N GLU A 143 43.05 6.97 7.27
CA GLU A 143 43.19 6.53 8.68
C GLU A 143 41.81 6.48 9.39
N PRO A 144 40.93 5.51 9.08
CA PRO A 144 39.55 5.47 9.62
C PRO A 144 39.46 5.50 11.15
N SER A 145 40.47 4.96 11.86
CA SER A 145 40.51 4.97 13.33
C SER A 145 40.49 6.37 13.95
N LYS A 146 40.87 7.42 13.20
CA LYS A 146 40.91 8.81 13.70
C LYS A 146 39.58 9.51 13.62
N PHE A 147 38.67 9.08 12.77
CA PHE A 147 37.34 9.66 12.66
C PHE A 147 36.21 8.74 13.14
N MET A 148 36.50 7.47 13.48
CA MET A 148 35.51 6.51 13.99
C MET A 148 34.71 7.05 15.19
N ALA A 149 35.37 7.72 16.14
CA ALA A 149 34.68 8.31 17.28
C ALA A 149 33.70 9.43 16.87
N SER A 150 34.06 10.23 15.84
CA SER A 150 33.15 11.25 15.33
C SER A 150 31.98 10.68 14.54
N GLU A 151 32.13 9.52 13.93
CA GLU A 151 31.03 8.78 13.31
C GLU A 151 30.06 8.25 14.36
N ALA A 152 30.55 7.67 15.44
CA ALA A 152 29.71 7.23 16.56
C ALA A 152 29.00 8.40 17.24
N ASP A 153 29.68 9.57 17.38
CA ASP A 153 29.03 10.79 17.88
C ASP A 153 27.92 11.29 16.95
N LEU A 154 28.12 11.18 15.64
CA LEU A 154 27.12 11.59 14.63
C LEU A 154 25.93 10.61 14.58
N ASP A 155 26.20 9.31 14.60
CA ASP A 155 25.19 8.26 14.69
C ASP A 155 24.26 8.47 15.89
N ALA A 156 24.83 8.66 17.08
CA ALA A 156 24.04 8.94 18.27
C ALA A 156 23.17 10.21 18.13
N GLU A 157 23.68 11.25 17.45
CA GLU A 157 22.91 12.48 17.26
C GLU A 157 21.81 12.34 16.22
N VAL A 158 22.03 11.56 15.15
CA VAL A 158 20.96 11.21 14.18
C VAL A 158 19.82 10.52 14.92
N LYS A 159 20.14 9.52 15.76
CA LYS A 159 19.15 8.77 16.55
C LYS A 159 18.39 9.64 17.55
N ASN A 160 19.01 10.70 18.07
CA ASN A 160 18.32 11.65 18.96
C ASN A 160 17.20 12.44 18.25
N LEU A 161 17.21 12.53 16.91
CA LEU A 161 16.14 13.18 16.15
C LEU A 161 14.82 12.39 16.17
N SER A 162 14.86 11.10 16.55
CA SER A 162 13.66 10.25 16.70
C SER A 162 12.61 10.87 17.63
N ILE A 163 13.02 11.61 18.64
CA ILE A 163 12.11 12.30 19.56
C ILE A 163 11.13 13.27 18.88
N LEU A 164 11.47 13.73 17.67
CA LEU A 164 10.59 14.64 16.91
C LEU A 164 9.33 13.93 16.41
N SER A 165 9.31 12.60 16.31
CA SER A 165 8.11 11.84 15.98
C SER A 165 7.02 11.95 17.07
N GLU A 166 7.43 12.20 18.32
CA GLU A 166 6.52 12.47 19.44
C GLU A 166 6.10 13.96 19.53
N HIS A 167 6.77 14.84 18.76
CA HIS A 167 6.61 16.30 18.79
C HIS A 167 6.42 16.91 17.39
N PRO A 168 5.38 16.49 16.63
CA PRO A 168 5.16 16.96 15.25
C PRO A 168 4.91 18.47 15.16
N GLU A 169 4.51 19.13 16.25
CA GLU A 169 4.39 20.59 16.31
C GLU A 169 5.70 21.33 16.03
N LEU A 170 6.85 20.64 16.13
CA LEU A 170 8.17 21.19 15.84
C LEU A 170 8.60 21.02 14.36
N TYR A 171 7.87 20.28 13.55
CA TYR A 171 8.19 20.03 12.13
C TYR A 171 8.35 21.30 11.29
N PRO A 172 7.47 22.33 11.41
CA PRO A 172 7.65 23.57 10.67
C PRO A 172 8.94 24.33 11.04
N GLU A 173 9.32 24.30 12.33
CA GLU A 173 10.58 24.93 12.75
C GLU A 173 11.79 24.09 12.32
N PHE A 174 11.72 22.75 12.41
CA PHE A 174 12.75 21.82 11.93
C PHE A 174 13.04 21.99 10.43
N ALA A 175 11.99 22.11 9.61
CA ALA A 175 12.10 22.43 8.19
C ALA A 175 12.74 23.81 7.96
N LYS A 176 12.25 24.84 8.67
CA LYS A 176 12.68 26.23 8.51
C LYS A 176 14.14 26.48 8.85
N ILE A 177 14.67 25.81 9.87
CA ILE A 177 16.10 25.95 10.26
C ILE A 177 17.02 25.15 9.33
N GLY A 178 16.50 24.40 8.36
CA GLY A 178 17.27 23.64 7.38
C GLY A 178 17.74 22.26 7.83
N CYS A 179 17.37 21.83 9.03
CA CYS A 179 17.83 20.58 9.61
C CYS A 179 17.31 19.34 8.85
N ALA A 180 16.11 19.45 8.28
CA ALA A 180 15.57 18.42 7.39
C ALA A 180 16.48 18.19 6.17
N GLY A 181 16.99 19.28 5.57
CA GLY A 181 17.94 19.18 4.46
C GLY A 181 19.28 18.57 4.87
N SER A 182 19.79 18.92 6.06
CA SER A 182 21.02 18.32 6.60
C SER A 182 20.86 16.82 6.86
N LEU A 183 19.71 16.40 7.39
CA LEU A 183 19.39 14.98 7.57
C LEU A 183 19.35 14.24 6.22
N VAL A 184 18.69 14.80 5.21
CA VAL A 184 18.66 14.24 3.84
C VAL A 184 20.07 14.16 3.24
N SER A 185 20.95 15.15 3.49
CA SER A 185 22.31 15.14 2.97
C SER A 185 23.15 13.96 3.49
N LEU A 186 22.83 13.42 4.69
CA LEU A 186 23.50 12.25 5.25
C LEU A 186 23.20 10.96 4.47
N LEU A 187 22.16 10.92 3.66
CA LEU A 187 21.91 9.79 2.75
C LEU A 187 23.07 9.61 1.75
N ALA A 188 23.83 10.65 1.45
CA ALA A 188 25.02 10.59 0.61
C ALA A 188 26.31 10.32 1.41
N HIS A 189 26.22 10.07 2.71
CA HIS A 189 27.39 9.83 3.56
C HIS A 189 28.13 8.55 3.11
N GLU A 190 29.48 8.55 3.15
CA GLU A 190 30.31 7.42 2.69
C GLU A 190 30.11 6.18 3.57
N ASN A 191 29.94 6.36 4.89
CA ASN A 191 29.55 5.28 5.78
C ASN A 191 28.06 4.97 5.60
N THR A 192 27.73 3.77 5.13
CA THR A 192 26.36 3.31 4.89
C THR A 192 25.53 3.25 6.15
N ASP A 193 26.12 2.95 7.32
CA ASP A 193 25.39 2.88 8.58
C ASP A 193 24.76 4.22 8.93
N ILE A 194 25.50 5.35 8.79
CA ILE A 194 24.97 6.71 9.01
C ILE A 194 23.86 7.05 8.00
N ALA A 195 24.02 6.62 6.75
CA ALA A 195 22.98 6.85 5.75
C ALA A 195 21.71 6.03 6.06
N ILE A 196 21.85 4.81 6.54
CA ILE A 196 20.75 3.94 6.96
C ILE A 196 20.02 4.56 8.17
N ASP A 197 20.76 5.03 9.19
CA ASP A 197 20.18 5.69 10.35
C ASP A 197 19.38 6.95 9.94
N ALA A 198 19.92 7.74 9.01
CA ALA A 198 19.21 8.93 8.50
C ALA A 198 17.92 8.53 7.74
N ILE A 199 17.93 7.45 6.96
CA ILE A 199 16.75 6.92 6.28
C ILE A 199 15.72 6.43 7.31
N GLU A 200 16.17 5.71 8.35
CA GLU A 200 15.32 5.21 9.43
C GLU A 200 14.60 6.37 10.14
N ILE A 201 15.32 7.42 10.51
CA ILE A 201 14.73 8.61 11.13
C ILE A 201 13.72 9.29 10.19
N ILE A 202 14.05 9.45 8.90
CA ILE A 202 13.08 10.02 7.93
C ILE A 202 11.83 9.14 7.84
N SER A 203 11.98 7.81 7.82
CA SER A 203 10.86 6.87 7.85
C SER A 203 9.98 7.07 9.08
N GLU A 204 10.60 7.20 10.26
CA GLU A 204 9.91 7.40 11.53
C GLU A 204 9.17 8.75 11.58
N LEU A 205 9.80 9.84 11.15
CA LEU A 205 9.18 11.17 11.14
C LEU A 205 8.02 11.30 10.15
N THR A 206 8.01 10.52 9.09
CA THR A 206 6.95 10.54 8.06
C THR A 206 5.89 9.47 8.24
N ASP A 207 5.99 8.65 9.29
CA ASP A 207 5.09 7.54 9.57
C ASP A 207 3.65 8.02 9.79
N GLU A 208 2.66 7.23 9.35
CA GLU A 208 1.24 7.56 9.52
C GLU A 208 0.77 7.50 10.99
N ASP A 209 1.50 6.75 11.83
CA ASP A 209 1.22 6.68 13.27
C ASP A 209 1.60 7.97 14.01
N VAL A 210 2.38 8.85 13.38
CA VAL A 210 2.68 10.18 13.93
C VAL A 210 1.44 11.06 13.82
N ALA A 211 0.91 11.51 14.95
CA ALA A 211 -0.29 12.34 15.03
C ALA A 211 0.00 13.80 14.61
N ALA A 212 0.56 13.99 13.42
CA ALA A 212 0.85 15.30 12.86
C ALA A 212 -0.40 15.89 12.19
N GLU A 213 -0.66 17.19 12.46
CA GLU A 213 -1.63 17.94 11.65
C GLU A 213 -1.14 18.04 10.20
N PRO A 214 -2.04 18.03 9.18
CA PRO A 214 -1.64 18.02 7.77
C PRO A 214 -0.62 19.10 7.40
N GLU A 215 -0.79 20.33 7.88
CA GLU A 215 0.12 21.44 7.58
C GLU A 215 1.54 21.24 8.16
N MET A 216 1.66 20.54 9.30
CA MET A 216 2.95 20.21 9.91
C MET A 216 3.67 19.14 9.10
N TRP A 217 2.95 18.09 8.72
CA TRP A 217 3.46 17.03 7.86
C TRP A 217 3.88 17.56 6.49
N ASP A 218 3.03 18.35 5.83
CA ASP A 218 3.31 18.97 4.54
C ASP A 218 4.58 19.84 4.59
N SER A 219 4.79 20.59 5.68
CA SER A 219 5.99 21.42 5.88
C SER A 219 7.26 20.59 5.96
N LEU A 220 7.23 19.46 6.67
CA LEU A 220 8.36 18.52 6.76
C LEU A 220 8.64 17.89 5.40
N VAL A 221 7.62 17.31 4.76
CA VAL A 221 7.75 16.60 3.48
C VAL A 221 8.24 17.55 2.37
N ALA A 222 7.73 18.78 2.31
CA ALA A 222 8.22 19.76 1.36
C ALA A 222 9.72 20.00 1.50
N ALA A 223 10.22 20.19 2.74
CA ALA A 223 11.65 20.41 3.00
C ALA A 223 12.50 19.17 2.65
N LEU A 224 12.02 17.97 2.90
CA LEU A 224 12.69 16.72 2.53
C LEU A 224 12.78 16.56 1.01
N LEU A 225 11.69 16.83 0.27
CA LEU A 225 11.65 16.73 -1.19
C LEU A 225 12.50 17.83 -1.86
N GLU A 226 12.49 19.06 -1.35
CA GLU A 226 13.36 20.17 -1.82
C GLU A 226 14.84 19.83 -1.68
N SER A 227 15.19 18.95 -0.73
CA SER A 227 16.56 18.49 -0.47
C SER A 227 16.97 17.25 -1.28
N ASP A 228 16.23 16.91 -2.35
CA ASP A 228 16.53 15.82 -3.27
C ASP A 228 16.42 14.39 -2.67
N LEU A 229 15.55 14.22 -1.67
CA LEU A 229 15.36 12.96 -0.94
C LEU A 229 15.20 11.74 -1.85
N VAL A 230 14.32 11.82 -2.87
CA VAL A 230 13.99 10.67 -3.73
C VAL A 230 15.20 10.17 -4.53
N ASN A 231 16.01 11.09 -5.08
CA ASN A 231 17.20 10.68 -5.81
C ASN A 231 18.28 10.08 -4.89
N LEU A 232 18.40 10.60 -3.66
CA LEU A 232 19.33 10.03 -2.67
C LEU A 232 18.88 8.65 -2.17
N ILE A 233 17.59 8.41 -2.02
CA ILE A 233 17.03 7.07 -1.77
C ILE A 233 17.39 6.12 -2.92
N LEU A 234 17.18 6.53 -4.16
CA LEU A 234 17.51 5.71 -5.34
C LEU A 234 19.01 5.35 -5.40
N GLN A 235 19.89 6.30 -5.03
CA GLN A 235 21.33 6.03 -4.95
C GLN A 235 21.66 5.02 -3.83
N ASN A 236 20.93 5.05 -2.71
CA ASN A 236 21.11 4.08 -1.65
C ASN A 236 20.66 2.68 -2.06
N PHE A 237 19.58 2.54 -2.81
CA PHE A 237 19.18 1.26 -3.37
C PHE A 237 20.24 0.62 -4.27
N ASP A 238 21.05 1.43 -4.98
CA ASP A 238 22.11 0.93 -5.87
C ASP A 238 23.38 0.54 -5.10
N ARG A 239 23.63 1.09 -3.91
CA ARG A 239 24.87 0.88 -3.15
C ARG A 239 24.74 -0.08 -1.98
N LEU A 240 23.53 -0.33 -1.47
CA LEU A 240 23.29 -1.24 -0.35
C LEU A 240 23.21 -2.68 -0.83
N ASP A 241 23.82 -3.59 -0.05
CA ASP A 241 23.91 -5.02 -0.34
C ASP A 241 22.93 -5.81 0.56
N GLU A 242 21.82 -6.30 0.00
CA GLU A 242 20.81 -7.06 0.75
C GLU A 242 21.29 -8.37 1.37
N ASP A 243 22.49 -8.84 1.05
CA ASP A 243 23.10 -9.98 1.74
C ASP A 243 23.55 -9.61 3.17
N LEU A 244 23.78 -8.31 3.43
CA LEU A 244 24.08 -7.77 4.76
C LEU A 244 22.79 -7.39 5.47
N GLU A 245 22.69 -7.70 6.76
CA GLU A 245 21.47 -7.46 7.54
C GLU A 245 21.20 -5.96 7.74
N SER A 246 22.24 -5.15 8.02
CA SER A 246 22.12 -3.69 8.14
C SER A 246 21.59 -3.05 6.85
N ASP A 247 22.18 -3.43 5.72
CA ASP A 247 21.82 -2.86 4.42
C ASP A 247 20.41 -3.28 4.00
N ARG A 248 20.03 -4.54 4.32
CA ARG A 248 18.65 -5.03 4.11
C ARG A 248 17.64 -4.23 4.91
N SER A 249 17.95 -3.89 6.17
CA SER A 249 17.14 -2.99 7.00
C SER A 249 17.07 -1.58 6.39
N GLY A 250 18.19 -1.05 5.91
CA GLY A 250 18.24 0.25 5.24
C GLY A 250 17.34 0.33 4.01
N ILE A 251 17.33 -0.72 3.18
CA ILE A 251 16.42 -0.82 2.03
C ILE A 251 14.95 -0.89 2.48
N TYR A 252 14.66 -1.63 3.57
CA TYR A 252 13.32 -1.68 4.14
C TYR A 252 12.82 -0.29 4.56
N HIS A 253 13.61 0.46 5.33
CA HIS A 253 13.26 1.82 5.74
C HIS A 253 13.15 2.78 4.55
N ALA A 254 14.00 2.63 3.53
CA ALA A 254 13.90 3.43 2.31
C ALA A 254 12.59 3.16 1.53
N LEU A 255 12.12 1.92 1.50
CA LEU A 255 10.81 1.56 0.95
C LEU A 255 9.68 2.13 1.82
N SER A 256 9.82 2.12 3.15
CA SER A 256 8.85 2.72 4.07
C SER A 256 8.72 4.23 3.86
N VAL A 257 9.84 4.94 3.63
CA VAL A 257 9.77 6.37 3.26
C VAL A 257 8.94 6.58 1.99
N LEU A 258 9.15 5.77 0.95
CA LEU A 258 8.37 5.88 -0.29
C LEU A 258 6.88 5.59 -0.06
N GLU A 259 6.55 4.62 0.79
CA GLU A 259 5.17 4.31 1.17
C GLU A 259 4.52 5.49 1.91
N ASN A 260 5.16 5.98 2.97
CA ASN A 260 4.68 7.09 3.78
C ASN A 260 4.38 8.33 2.92
N LEU A 261 5.30 8.68 2.02
CA LEU A 261 5.13 9.77 1.07
C LEU A 261 4.00 9.52 0.06
N SER A 262 3.68 8.26 -0.23
CA SER A 262 2.63 7.89 -1.18
C SER A 262 1.21 8.05 -0.63
N SER A 263 1.05 8.31 0.66
CA SER A 263 -0.25 8.54 1.30
C SER A 263 -0.94 9.81 0.78
N ASN A 264 -0.16 10.84 0.42
CA ASN A 264 -0.66 12.07 -0.17
C ASN A 264 -0.61 12.02 -1.71
N THR A 265 -1.75 12.30 -2.37
CA THR A 265 -1.90 12.19 -3.84
C THR A 265 -0.94 13.09 -4.62
N GLU A 266 -0.70 14.32 -4.15
CA GLU A 266 0.18 15.28 -4.82
C GLU A 266 1.64 14.83 -4.71
N VAL A 267 2.05 14.40 -3.52
CA VAL A 267 3.39 13.88 -3.24
C VAL A 267 3.63 12.57 -4.03
N ALA A 268 2.66 11.64 -4.01
CA ALA A 268 2.73 10.41 -4.80
C ALA A 268 2.96 10.70 -6.29
N GLY A 269 2.29 11.72 -6.84
CA GLY A 269 2.50 12.15 -8.24
C GLY A 269 3.92 12.67 -8.52
N GLN A 270 4.56 13.31 -7.53
CA GLN A 270 5.92 13.84 -7.63
C GLN A 270 6.98 12.73 -7.54
N ILE A 271 6.83 11.82 -6.55
CA ILE A 271 7.82 10.75 -6.32
C ILE A 271 7.73 9.60 -7.33
N ALA A 272 6.57 9.40 -7.98
CA ALA A 272 6.34 8.35 -8.97
C ALA A 272 7.07 8.60 -10.30
N GLY A 273 8.36 8.98 -10.24
CA GLY A 273 9.21 9.15 -11.42
C GLY A 273 9.56 7.82 -12.09
N ASP A 274 10.01 7.90 -13.34
CA ASP A 274 10.39 6.71 -14.13
C ASP A 274 11.46 5.85 -13.43
N GLN A 275 12.37 6.47 -12.68
CA GLN A 275 13.44 5.76 -11.96
C GLN A 275 12.90 4.97 -10.77
N VAL A 276 11.97 5.54 -9.97
CA VAL A 276 11.33 4.85 -8.85
C VAL A 276 10.52 3.67 -9.36
N LEU A 277 9.68 3.87 -10.38
CA LEU A 277 8.90 2.79 -10.99
C LEU A 277 9.78 1.69 -11.60
N LYS A 278 10.90 2.08 -12.23
CA LYS A 278 11.87 1.13 -12.77
C LYS A 278 12.55 0.31 -11.67
N TYR A 279 12.94 0.96 -10.56
CA TYR A 279 13.52 0.26 -9.42
C TYR A 279 12.53 -0.75 -8.84
N LEU A 280 11.30 -0.30 -8.51
CA LEU A 280 10.27 -1.18 -7.95
C LEU A 280 9.96 -2.36 -8.88
N LEU A 281 9.77 -2.11 -10.19
CA LEU A 281 9.61 -3.19 -11.18
C LEU A 281 10.81 -4.13 -11.23
N GLY A 282 12.02 -3.61 -11.12
CA GLY A 282 13.25 -4.40 -11.08
C GLY A 282 13.30 -5.29 -9.84
N ARG A 283 12.95 -4.71 -8.69
CA ARG A 283 13.00 -5.41 -7.40
C ARG A 283 11.97 -6.54 -7.30
N ILE A 284 10.74 -6.31 -7.73
CA ILE A 284 9.70 -7.37 -7.75
C ILE A 284 10.01 -8.50 -8.74
N LYS A 285 10.81 -8.23 -9.78
CA LYS A 285 11.26 -9.24 -10.78
C LYS A 285 12.48 -10.02 -10.33
N ALA A 286 13.16 -9.61 -9.28
CA ALA A 286 14.36 -10.26 -8.80
C ALA A 286 14.09 -11.74 -8.52
N LYS A 287 14.98 -12.61 -9.02
CA LYS A 287 14.83 -14.05 -8.82
C LYS A 287 15.50 -14.44 -7.51
N GLU A 288 14.71 -14.61 -6.50
CA GLU A 288 15.12 -15.11 -5.20
C GLU A 288 14.71 -16.58 -5.03
N THR A 289 15.41 -17.28 -4.14
CA THR A 289 15.07 -18.69 -3.80
C THR A 289 13.70 -18.75 -3.10
N ARG A 290 13.40 -17.73 -2.30
CA ARG A 290 12.11 -17.47 -1.65
C ARG A 290 11.87 -15.96 -1.73
N VAL A 291 10.63 -15.56 -1.80
CA VAL A 291 10.26 -14.15 -1.75
C VAL A 291 10.74 -13.56 -0.42
N GLY A 292 11.67 -12.59 -0.50
CA GLY A 292 12.17 -11.87 0.66
C GLY A 292 11.25 -10.74 1.09
N GLN A 293 11.46 -10.22 2.30
CA GLN A 293 10.67 -9.14 2.87
C GLN A 293 10.69 -7.88 1.99
N ASN A 294 11.88 -7.45 1.55
CA ASN A 294 12.02 -6.26 0.69
C ASN A 294 11.40 -6.45 -0.70
N GLN A 295 11.38 -7.69 -1.23
CA GLN A 295 10.70 -7.98 -2.49
C GLN A 295 9.18 -7.86 -2.36
N GLN A 296 8.62 -8.39 -1.27
CA GLN A 296 7.20 -8.25 -0.94
C GLN A 296 6.85 -6.77 -0.71
N TYR A 297 7.66 -6.07 0.09
CA TYR A 297 7.42 -4.67 0.41
C TYR A 297 7.53 -3.75 -0.82
N ALA A 298 8.46 -4.01 -1.73
CA ALA A 298 8.51 -3.30 -3.01
C ALA A 298 7.24 -3.49 -3.86
N ALA A 299 6.58 -4.66 -3.79
CA ALA A 299 5.31 -4.90 -4.47
C ALA A 299 4.17 -4.12 -3.79
N GLU A 300 4.19 -4.01 -2.47
CA GLU A 300 3.24 -3.23 -1.68
C GLU A 300 3.36 -1.73 -1.97
N VAL A 301 4.57 -1.17 -1.88
CA VAL A 301 4.85 0.23 -2.23
C VAL A 301 4.42 0.55 -3.66
N LEU A 302 4.70 -0.36 -4.62
CA LEU A 302 4.25 -0.18 -6.00
C LEU A 302 2.72 -0.12 -6.08
N GLN A 303 2.02 -0.99 -5.38
CA GLN A 303 0.55 -1.04 -5.36
C GLN A 303 -0.03 0.25 -4.77
N VAL A 304 0.47 0.71 -3.60
CA VAL A 304 0.04 1.95 -2.94
C VAL A 304 0.26 3.16 -3.84
N LEU A 305 1.44 3.28 -4.43
CA LEU A 305 1.81 4.38 -5.32
C LEU A 305 0.91 4.45 -6.56
N LEU A 306 0.59 3.31 -7.16
CA LEU A 306 -0.30 3.24 -8.32
C LEU A 306 -1.77 3.50 -7.95
N GLN A 307 -2.19 3.11 -6.75
CA GLN A 307 -3.52 3.38 -6.26
C GLN A 307 -3.75 4.88 -6.09
N THR A 308 -2.76 5.58 -5.55
CA THR A 308 -2.85 7.00 -5.22
C THR A 308 -2.61 7.89 -6.45
N SER A 309 -1.73 7.49 -7.39
CA SER A 309 -1.29 8.34 -8.51
C SER A 309 -1.71 7.79 -9.89
N GLU A 310 -2.66 8.49 -10.55
CA GLU A 310 -3.04 8.18 -11.94
C GLU A 310 -1.86 8.34 -12.93
N PRO A 311 -1.03 9.41 -12.87
CA PRO A 311 0.14 9.52 -13.72
C PRO A 311 1.14 8.36 -13.57
N ALA A 312 1.27 7.78 -12.36
CA ALA A 312 2.11 6.61 -12.13
C ALA A 312 1.58 5.38 -12.88
N ARG A 313 0.25 5.16 -12.87
CA ARG A 313 -0.39 4.09 -13.65
C ARG A 313 -0.06 4.19 -15.12
N ASP A 314 -0.21 5.38 -15.71
CA ASP A 314 0.07 5.61 -17.13
C ASP A 314 1.53 5.36 -17.50
N ARG A 315 2.47 5.79 -16.64
CA ARG A 315 3.91 5.52 -16.84
C ARG A 315 4.20 4.03 -16.79
N LEU A 316 3.66 3.33 -15.80
CA LEU A 316 3.89 1.89 -15.64
C LEU A 316 3.29 1.08 -16.80
N ILE A 317 2.11 1.44 -17.29
CA ILE A 317 1.49 0.80 -18.46
C ILE A 317 2.39 0.99 -19.70
N LYS A 318 2.94 2.19 -19.92
CA LYS A 318 3.86 2.48 -21.02
C LYS A 318 5.20 1.73 -20.90
N ALA A 319 5.59 1.37 -19.68
CA ALA A 319 6.81 0.59 -19.39
C ALA A 319 6.56 -0.93 -19.37
N ASP A 320 5.55 -1.43 -20.08
CA ASP A 320 5.18 -2.84 -20.15
C ASP A 320 4.88 -3.48 -18.77
N GLY A 321 4.40 -2.66 -17.81
CA GLY A 321 4.10 -3.10 -16.44
C GLY A 321 3.03 -4.18 -16.40
N VAL A 322 1.99 -4.10 -17.24
CA VAL A 322 0.91 -5.11 -17.29
C VAL A 322 1.45 -6.48 -17.68
N ASP A 323 2.25 -6.58 -18.75
CA ASP A 323 2.87 -7.84 -19.18
C ASP A 323 3.83 -8.40 -18.12
N THR A 324 4.59 -7.51 -17.50
CA THR A 324 5.50 -7.86 -16.38
C THR A 324 4.73 -8.51 -15.22
N ILE A 325 3.67 -7.88 -14.73
CA ILE A 325 2.86 -8.40 -13.61
C ILE A 325 2.21 -9.72 -14.00
N LEU A 326 1.64 -9.84 -15.21
CA LEU A 326 1.06 -11.10 -15.71
C LEU A 326 2.09 -12.23 -15.76
N THR A 327 3.32 -11.94 -16.18
CA THR A 327 4.42 -12.92 -16.20
C THR A 327 4.74 -13.42 -14.78
N LEU A 328 4.80 -12.54 -13.78
CA LEU A 328 5.02 -12.91 -12.39
C LEU A 328 3.85 -13.74 -11.83
N LEU A 329 2.63 -13.30 -12.08
CA LEU A 329 1.41 -13.98 -11.66
C LEU A 329 1.23 -15.38 -12.29
N ALA A 330 1.78 -15.61 -13.49
CA ALA A 330 1.69 -16.90 -14.17
C ALA A 330 2.26 -18.08 -13.35
N SER A 331 3.17 -17.80 -12.40
CA SER A 331 3.71 -18.79 -11.46
C SER A 331 2.64 -19.34 -10.52
N TYR A 332 1.63 -18.54 -10.18
CA TYR A 332 0.54 -18.87 -9.24
C TYR A 332 -0.68 -19.48 -9.91
N ARG A 333 -0.66 -19.77 -11.20
CA ARG A 333 -1.79 -20.39 -11.91
C ARG A 333 -2.19 -21.76 -11.37
N LYS A 334 -1.24 -22.51 -10.79
CA LYS A 334 -1.45 -23.86 -10.24
C LYS A 334 -0.79 -24.07 -8.88
N ARG A 335 0.18 -23.24 -8.54
CA ARG A 335 0.92 -23.27 -7.28
C ARG A 335 0.28 -22.27 -6.33
N ASP A 336 -0.06 -22.71 -5.15
CA ASP A 336 -0.50 -21.83 -4.07
C ASP A 336 0.73 -21.46 -3.25
N PRO A 337 0.89 -20.20 -2.84
CA PRO A 337 1.87 -19.80 -1.82
C PRO A 337 1.55 -20.45 -0.48
N GLU A 338 2.49 -20.48 0.43
CA GLU A 338 2.23 -20.90 1.80
C GLU A 338 1.34 -19.85 2.48
N LYS A 339 0.32 -20.32 3.21
CA LYS A 339 -0.64 -19.43 3.85
C LYS A 339 0.04 -18.56 4.92
N ASP A 340 -0.36 -17.31 5.02
CA ASP A 340 0.17 -16.29 5.93
C ASP A 340 1.70 -16.09 5.78
N SER A 341 2.24 -16.29 4.58
CA SER A 341 3.66 -16.09 4.24
C SER A 341 3.89 -14.81 3.47
N THR A 342 5.13 -14.31 3.50
CA THR A 342 5.61 -13.20 2.69
C THR A 342 5.32 -13.39 1.18
N GLU A 343 5.37 -14.66 0.70
CA GLU A 343 5.04 -14.96 -0.69
C GLU A 343 3.55 -14.80 -1.00
N GLU A 344 2.66 -15.14 -0.05
CA GLU A 344 1.22 -14.93 -0.23
C GLU A 344 0.91 -13.45 -0.38
N GLU A 345 1.45 -12.62 0.48
CA GLU A 345 1.27 -11.16 0.43
C GLU A 345 1.86 -10.54 -0.83
N TYR A 346 3.05 -10.97 -1.21
CA TYR A 346 3.64 -10.56 -2.48
C TYR A 346 2.72 -10.87 -3.66
N ALA A 347 2.13 -12.06 -3.69
CA ALA A 347 1.20 -12.45 -4.74
C ALA A 347 -0.10 -11.62 -4.69
N GLU A 348 -0.63 -11.32 -3.49
CA GLU A 348 -1.78 -10.42 -3.31
C GLU A 348 -1.50 -9.04 -3.88
N ASN A 349 -0.37 -8.43 -3.49
CA ASN A 349 0.04 -7.11 -3.97
C ASN A 349 0.19 -7.06 -5.50
N LEU A 350 0.65 -8.15 -6.14
CA LEU A 350 0.70 -8.25 -7.60
C LEU A 350 -0.71 -8.30 -8.23
N PHE A 351 -1.64 -9.05 -7.64
CA PHE A 351 -3.04 -9.07 -8.12
C PHE A 351 -3.69 -7.70 -7.95
N ASP A 352 -3.47 -7.03 -6.83
CA ASP A 352 -4.03 -5.70 -6.58
C ASP A 352 -3.39 -4.64 -7.49
N THR A 353 -2.08 -4.69 -7.71
CA THR A 353 -1.39 -3.88 -8.71
C THR A 353 -2.03 -4.03 -10.09
N LEU A 354 -2.28 -5.27 -10.53
CA LEU A 354 -2.92 -5.51 -11.82
C LEU A 354 -4.35 -4.94 -11.85
N ALA A 355 -5.14 -5.12 -10.78
CA ALA A 355 -6.49 -4.58 -10.69
C ALA A 355 -6.51 -3.05 -10.82
N VAL A 356 -5.55 -2.36 -10.19
CA VAL A 356 -5.39 -0.90 -10.28
C VAL A 356 -5.02 -0.46 -11.70
N LEU A 357 -4.12 -1.15 -12.38
CA LEU A 357 -3.75 -0.85 -13.77
C LEU A 357 -4.93 -1.01 -14.75
N LEU A 358 -5.84 -1.94 -14.45
CA LEU A 358 -7.05 -2.18 -15.25
C LEU A 358 -8.16 -1.15 -15.04
N SER A 359 -7.97 -0.14 -14.20
CA SER A 359 -8.90 0.99 -14.08
C SER A 359 -8.91 1.86 -15.34
N SER A 360 -7.80 1.91 -16.09
CA SER A 360 -7.65 2.70 -17.32
C SER A 360 -7.92 1.89 -18.59
N SER A 361 -8.39 2.54 -19.64
CA SER A 361 -8.57 1.92 -20.96
C SER A 361 -7.26 1.42 -21.57
N ALA A 362 -6.14 2.10 -21.31
CA ALA A 362 -4.82 1.69 -21.78
C ALA A 362 -4.38 0.38 -21.10
N GLY A 363 -4.58 0.27 -19.78
CA GLY A 363 -4.29 -0.94 -19.03
C GLY A 363 -5.12 -2.14 -19.49
N LYS A 364 -6.42 -1.95 -19.74
CA LYS A 364 -7.30 -2.99 -20.28
C LYS A 364 -6.86 -3.49 -21.65
N LYS A 365 -6.44 -2.56 -22.52
CA LYS A 365 -5.91 -2.91 -23.84
C LYS A 365 -4.61 -3.72 -23.71
N SER A 366 -3.65 -3.24 -22.91
CA SER A 366 -2.42 -3.97 -22.64
C SER A 366 -2.67 -5.36 -22.05
N PHE A 367 -3.71 -5.51 -21.21
CA PHE A 367 -4.13 -6.79 -20.65
C PHE A 367 -4.63 -7.77 -21.71
N VAL A 368 -5.40 -7.30 -22.71
CA VAL A 368 -5.85 -8.11 -23.83
C VAL A 368 -4.67 -8.52 -24.73
N ASP A 369 -3.80 -7.55 -25.04
CA ASP A 369 -2.63 -7.75 -25.90
C ASP A 369 -1.62 -8.74 -25.29
N ALA A 370 -1.48 -8.73 -23.95
CA ALA A 370 -0.59 -9.62 -23.18
C ALA A 370 -1.26 -10.96 -22.77
N GLU A 371 -2.33 -11.38 -23.42
CA GLU A 371 -3.05 -12.64 -23.15
C GLU A 371 -3.55 -12.80 -21.69
N GLY A 372 -3.78 -11.68 -21.00
CA GLY A 372 -4.20 -11.65 -19.61
C GLY A 372 -5.57 -12.31 -19.37
N VAL A 373 -6.49 -12.22 -20.35
CA VAL A 373 -7.80 -12.87 -20.29
C VAL A 373 -7.63 -14.40 -20.26
N GLU A 374 -6.78 -14.95 -21.10
CA GLU A 374 -6.50 -16.37 -21.17
C GLU A 374 -5.85 -16.88 -19.89
N LEU A 375 -4.85 -16.15 -19.38
CA LEU A 375 -4.16 -16.50 -18.13
C LEU A 375 -5.14 -16.52 -16.95
N THR A 376 -5.96 -15.48 -16.79
CA THR A 376 -6.94 -15.42 -15.70
C THR A 376 -8.00 -16.52 -15.81
N LEU A 377 -8.45 -16.88 -17.03
CA LEU A 377 -9.35 -18.00 -17.22
C LEU A 377 -8.72 -19.36 -16.84
N ILE A 378 -7.40 -19.53 -17.05
CA ILE A 378 -6.68 -20.72 -16.57
C ILE A 378 -6.65 -20.74 -15.03
N MET A 379 -6.38 -19.59 -14.38
CA MET A 379 -6.39 -19.47 -12.94
C MET A 379 -7.76 -19.76 -12.33
N VAL A 380 -8.84 -19.23 -12.91
CA VAL A 380 -10.23 -19.53 -12.47
C VAL A 380 -10.52 -21.01 -12.54
N LYS A 381 -10.04 -21.70 -13.57
CA LYS A 381 -10.30 -23.13 -13.81
C LYS A 381 -9.45 -24.04 -12.94
N GLU A 382 -8.17 -23.76 -12.78
CA GLU A 382 -7.16 -24.67 -12.24
C GLU A 382 -6.59 -24.22 -10.89
N GLY A 383 -6.61 -22.92 -10.57
CA GLY A 383 -6.11 -22.36 -9.33
C GLY A 383 -7.01 -22.63 -8.13
N LYS A 384 -6.42 -22.52 -6.93
CA LYS A 384 -7.15 -22.44 -5.65
C LYS A 384 -7.02 -21.04 -5.07
N PHE A 385 -5.79 -20.66 -4.66
CA PHE A 385 -5.44 -19.33 -4.22
C PHE A 385 -5.76 -18.25 -5.28
N SER A 386 -5.32 -18.46 -6.52
CA SER A 386 -5.50 -17.48 -7.61
C SER A 386 -6.92 -17.41 -8.18
N ARG A 387 -7.85 -18.29 -7.78
CA ARG A 387 -9.19 -18.35 -8.39
C ARG A 387 -10.05 -17.11 -8.14
N SER A 388 -10.25 -16.72 -6.89
CA SER A 388 -11.04 -15.54 -6.50
C SER A 388 -10.39 -14.27 -7.03
N ARG A 389 -9.07 -14.17 -6.92
CA ARG A 389 -8.28 -13.04 -7.42
C ARG A 389 -8.35 -12.86 -8.93
N ALA A 390 -8.32 -13.96 -9.68
CA ALA A 390 -8.51 -13.94 -11.14
C ALA A 390 -9.95 -13.52 -11.53
N LEU A 391 -10.96 -13.87 -10.74
CA LEU A 391 -12.31 -13.37 -10.94
C LEU A 391 -12.39 -11.87 -10.66
N LYS A 392 -11.73 -11.38 -9.61
CA LYS A 392 -11.56 -9.95 -9.31
C LYS A 392 -10.94 -9.21 -10.50
N ILE A 393 -9.85 -9.73 -11.06
CA ILE A 393 -9.18 -9.15 -12.23
C ILE A 393 -10.11 -9.08 -13.45
N LEU A 394 -10.82 -10.16 -13.78
CA LEU A 394 -11.76 -10.18 -14.90
C LEU A 394 -12.91 -9.19 -14.72
N ASP A 395 -13.44 -9.07 -13.51
CA ASP A 395 -14.49 -8.11 -13.18
C ASP A 395 -14.00 -6.66 -13.34
N HIS A 396 -12.83 -6.33 -12.80
CA HIS A 396 -12.20 -5.01 -12.98
C HIS A 396 -11.87 -4.70 -14.45
N ALA A 397 -11.37 -5.69 -15.20
CA ALA A 397 -11.07 -5.51 -16.62
C ALA A 397 -12.33 -5.19 -17.45
N MET A 398 -13.49 -5.70 -17.06
CA MET A 398 -14.78 -5.44 -17.72
C MET A 398 -15.57 -4.30 -17.08
N ALA A 399 -15.08 -3.66 -16.03
CA ALA A 399 -15.74 -2.51 -15.40
C ALA A 399 -15.80 -1.31 -16.36
N GLY A 400 -16.81 -0.43 -16.17
CA GLY A 400 -17.01 0.74 -17.03
C GLY A 400 -17.65 0.39 -18.39
N SER A 401 -17.81 1.39 -19.26
CA SER A 401 -18.48 1.29 -20.58
C SER A 401 -17.56 1.60 -21.76
N SER A 402 -16.23 1.54 -21.55
CA SER A 402 -15.26 1.84 -22.60
C SER A 402 -15.19 0.75 -23.69
N ASP A 403 -14.70 1.12 -24.87
CA ASP A 403 -14.41 0.16 -25.93
C ASP A 403 -13.39 -0.91 -25.50
N ALA A 404 -12.42 -0.54 -24.67
CA ALA A 404 -11.46 -1.49 -24.11
C ALA A 404 -12.12 -2.52 -23.17
N SER A 405 -13.10 -2.09 -22.36
CA SER A 405 -13.88 -3.03 -21.53
C SER A 405 -14.69 -4.01 -22.38
N ARG A 406 -15.27 -3.52 -23.51
CA ARG A 406 -15.98 -4.37 -24.47
C ARG A 406 -15.05 -5.38 -25.11
N GLU A 407 -13.84 -4.96 -25.53
CA GLU A 407 -12.83 -5.86 -26.10
C GLU A 407 -12.45 -6.99 -25.14
N VAL A 408 -12.29 -6.71 -23.84
CA VAL A 408 -12.09 -7.74 -22.80
C VAL A 408 -13.27 -8.73 -22.76
N ALA A 409 -14.52 -8.22 -22.78
CA ALA A 409 -15.72 -9.07 -22.76
C ALA A 409 -15.82 -9.95 -24.00
N GLU A 410 -15.55 -9.42 -25.20
CA GLU A 410 -15.50 -10.18 -26.45
C GLU A 410 -14.39 -11.25 -26.42
N LYS A 411 -13.19 -10.87 -25.96
CA LYS A 411 -12.05 -11.78 -25.80
C LYS A 411 -12.35 -12.92 -24.81
N LEU A 412 -13.03 -12.64 -23.72
CA LEU A 412 -13.48 -13.66 -22.76
C LEU A 412 -14.39 -14.70 -23.45
N VAL A 413 -15.31 -14.24 -24.30
CA VAL A 413 -16.21 -15.14 -25.03
C VAL A 413 -15.44 -15.97 -26.06
N ASP A 414 -14.49 -15.37 -26.78
CA ASP A 414 -13.68 -16.05 -27.81
C ASP A 414 -12.68 -17.05 -27.22
N ALA A 415 -12.10 -16.75 -26.05
CA ALA A 415 -11.27 -17.68 -25.29
C ALA A 415 -12.07 -18.81 -24.61
N ALA A 416 -13.34 -18.99 -24.99
CA ALA A 416 -14.26 -19.98 -24.39
C ALA A 416 -14.47 -19.82 -22.87
N GLY A 417 -14.27 -18.61 -22.34
CA GLY A 417 -14.36 -18.26 -20.91
C GLY A 417 -15.75 -18.44 -20.32
N LEU A 418 -16.83 -18.29 -21.13
CA LEU A 418 -18.20 -18.49 -20.66
C LEU A 418 -18.37 -19.81 -19.91
N LYS A 419 -17.81 -20.92 -20.43
CA LYS A 419 -17.89 -22.22 -19.75
C LYS A 419 -17.20 -22.19 -18.40
N THR A 420 -16.08 -21.51 -18.30
CA THR A 420 -15.28 -21.42 -17.07
C THR A 420 -16.01 -20.62 -16.00
N VAL A 421 -16.45 -19.39 -16.31
CA VAL A 421 -17.12 -18.51 -15.34
C VAL A 421 -18.48 -19.05 -14.90
N PHE A 422 -19.29 -19.58 -15.82
CA PHE A 422 -20.57 -20.23 -15.45
C PHE A 422 -20.38 -21.53 -14.68
N SER A 423 -19.31 -22.29 -14.94
CA SER A 423 -18.99 -23.47 -14.14
C SER A 423 -18.52 -23.09 -12.72
N ALA A 424 -17.72 -22.02 -12.58
CA ALA A 424 -17.33 -21.48 -11.27
C ALA A 424 -18.57 -21.04 -10.50
N PHE A 425 -19.47 -20.28 -11.12
CA PHE A 425 -20.74 -19.85 -10.53
C PHE A 425 -21.58 -21.02 -10.02
N MET A 426 -21.81 -22.06 -10.85
CA MET A 426 -22.66 -23.19 -10.48
C MET A 426 -22.04 -24.11 -9.41
N LYS A 427 -20.70 -24.19 -9.33
CA LYS A 427 -19.99 -25.01 -8.33
C LYS A 427 -19.90 -24.34 -6.97
N ASP A 428 -19.96 -23.03 -6.93
CA ASP A 428 -19.95 -22.32 -5.66
C ASP A 428 -21.22 -22.63 -4.86
N LYS A 429 -21.03 -22.93 -3.56
CA LYS A 429 -22.09 -23.27 -2.61
C LYS A 429 -22.37 -22.15 -1.60
N GLY A 430 -22.01 -20.90 -1.94
CA GLY A 430 -22.14 -19.74 -1.06
C GLY A 430 -21.05 -19.66 0.03
N LYS A 431 -19.92 -20.35 -0.16
CA LYS A 431 -18.79 -20.31 0.77
C LYS A 431 -17.85 -19.13 0.53
N ASP A 432 -17.71 -18.74 -0.73
CA ASP A 432 -16.84 -17.65 -1.18
C ASP A 432 -17.71 -16.51 -1.72
N ARG A 433 -18.08 -15.59 -0.84
CA ARG A 433 -18.94 -14.45 -1.18
C ARG A 433 -18.27 -13.52 -2.17
N GLU A 434 -16.99 -13.26 -2.00
CA GLU A 434 -16.21 -12.38 -2.88
C GLU A 434 -16.19 -12.93 -4.31
N ALA A 435 -15.91 -14.23 -4.48
CA ALA A 435 -15.97 -14.86 -5.79
C ALA A 435 -17.35 -14.78 -6.44
N VAL A 436 -18.44 -14.93 -5.66
CA VAL A 436 -19.82 -14.79 -6.17
C VAL A 436 -20.08 -13.36 -6.62
N GLU A 437 -19.63 -12.38 -5.89
CA GLU A 437 -19.78 -10.96 -6.20
C GLU A 437 -19.09 -10.60 -7.51
N HIS A 438 -17.84 -11.02 -7.69
CA HIS A 438 -17.13 -10.85 -8.97
C HIS A 438 -17.81 -11.55 -10.12
N LEU A 439 -18.37 -12.75 -9.92
CA LEU A 439 -19.13 -13.45 -10.95
C LEU A 439 -20.41 -12.70 -11.35
N ILE A 440 -21.11 -12.10 -10.40
CA ILE A 440 -22.26 -11.24 -10.66
C ILE A 440 -21.84 -10.01 -11.47
N GLY A 441 -20.74 -9.35 -11.10
CA GLY A 441 -20.16 -8.24 -11.86
C GLY A 441 -19.81 -8.62 -13.29
N ILE A 442 -19.12 -9.76 -13.49
CA ILE A 442 -18.80 -10.30 -14.81
C ILE A 442 -20.07 -10.55 -15.65
N PHE A 443 -21.12 -11.16 -15.08
CA PHE A 443 -22.36 -11.41 -15.80
C PHE A 443 -23.09 -10.10 -16.18
N SER A 444 -23.14 -9.12 -15.29
CA SER A 444 -23.69 -7.80 -15.58
C SER A 444 -22.90 -7.12 -16.71
N ALA A 445 -21.56 -7.14 -16.64
CA ALA A 445 -20.69 -6.58 -17.66
C ALA A 445 -20.89 -7.25 -19.04
N LEU A 446 -21.00 -8.57 -19.12
CA LEU A 446 -21.28 -9.29 -20.37
C LEU A 446 -22.60 -8.84 -21.01
N LEU A 447 -23.65 -8.64 -20.19
CA LEU A 447 -24.95 -8.18 -20.69
C LEU A 447 -24.93 -6.71 -21.09
N ARG A 448 -24.12 -5.88 -20.49
CA ARG A 448 -24.02 -4.45 -20.76
C ARG A 448 -23.11 -4.13 -21.95
N LEU A 449 -21.95 -4.79 -22.04
CA LEU A 449 -20.89 -4.44 -22.99
C LEU A 449 -21.05 -5.10 -24.37
N LEU A 450 -21.59 -6.32 -24.42
CA LEU A 450 -21.71 -7.03 -25.70
C LEU A 450 -22.88 -6.48 -26.53
N PRO A 451 -22.65 -6.07 -27.79
CA PRO A 451 -23.73 -5.54 -28.64
C PRO A 451 -24.88 -6.55 -28.84
N GLY A 452 -26.12 -6.09 -28.81
CA GLY A 452 -27.32 -6.93 -28.76
C GLY A 452 -27.43 -7.99 -29.88
N GLU A 453 -27.02 -7.66 -31.09
CA GLU A 453 -27.07 -8.59 -32.26
C GLU A 453 -25.75 -9.34 -32.49
N SER A 454 -24.74 -9.17 -31.63
CA SER A 454 -23.44 -9.82 -31.80
C SER A 454 -23.50 -11.32 -31.51
N SER A 455 -22.66 -12.09 -32.21
CA SER A 455 -22.49 -13.52 -31.95
C SER A 455 -22.04 -13.78 -30.51
N HIS A 456 -21.27 -12.85 -29.91
CA HIS A 456 -20.80 -12.92 -28.51
C HIS A 456 -21.98 -12.81 -27.54
N ARG A 457 -22.92 -11.86 -27.79
CA ARG A 457 -24.14 -11.69 -26.99
C ARG A 457 -25.02 -12.92 -27.03
N ILE A 458 -25.27 -13.46 -28.25
CA ILE A 458 -26.08 -14.67 -28.43
C ILE A 458 -25.48 -15.85 -27.66
N ARG A 459 -24.14 -16.03 -27.71
CA ARG A 459 -23.44 -17.09 -26.97
C ARG A 459 -23.56 -16.92 -25.46
N ALA A 460 -23.47 -15.67 -24.96
CA ALA A 460 -23.64 -15.35 -23.54
C ALA A 460 -25.07 -15.65 -23.07
N LEU A 461 -26.09 -15.18 -23.78
CA LEU A 461 -27.50 -15.45 -23.47
C LEU A 461 -27.83 -16.94 -23.48
N ALA A 462 -27.34 -17.69 -24.48
CA ALA A 462 -27.52 -19.13 -24.54
C ALA A 462 -27.02 -19.86 -23.28
N LYS A 463 -25.98 -19.28 -22.60
CA LYS A 463 -25.49 -19.85 -21.34
C LYS A 463 -26.46 -19.69 -20.18
N PHE A 464 -27.19 -18.57 -20.11
CA PHE A 464 -28.18 -18.35 -19.05
C PHE A 464 -29.42 -19.26 -19.21
N VAL A 465 -29.84 -19.52 -20.45
CA VAL A 465 -31.08 -20.27 -20.73
C VAL A 465 -30.88 -21.80 -20.87
N GLU A 466 -29.63 -22.25 -21.05
CA GLU A 466 -29.35 -23.69 -21.17
C GLU A 466 -29.73 -24.49 -19.91
N LYS A 467 -29.97 -25.82 -20.06
CA LYS A 467 -30.27 -26.77 -18.97
C LYS A 467 -31.47 -26.36 -18.12
N ASP A 468 -32.57 -26.08 -18.76
CA ASP A 468 -33.83 -25.70 -18.11
C ASP A 468 -33.71 -24.53 -17.13
N PHE A 469 -32.94 -23.50 -17.51
CA PHE A 469 -32.76 -22.28 -16.75
C PHE A 469 -32.15 -22.46 -15.33
N GLU A 470 -31.31 -23.51 -15.13
CA GLU A 470 -30.71 -23.79 -13.81
C GLU A 470 -29.93 -22.58 -13.24
N LYS A 471 -29.26 -21.78 -14.11
CA LYS A 471 -28.49 -20.61 -13.72
C LYS A 471 -29.41 -19.45 -13.30
N LEU A 472 -30.51 -19.27 -14.03
CA LEU A 472 -31.54 -18.30 -13.70
C LEU A 472 -32.14 -18.59 -12.31
N THR A 473 -32.41 -19.87 -12.04
CA THR A 473 -32.91 -20.30 -10.74
C THR A 473 -31.95 -19.97 -9.61
N LYS A 474 -30.62 -20.12 -9.83
CA LYS A 474 -29.59 -19.72 -8.88
C LYS A 474 -29.51 -18.20 -8.70
N LEU A 475 -29.57 -17.41 -9.79
CA LEU A 475 -29.58 -15.95 -9.74
C LEU A 475 -30.77 -15.41 -8.92
N VAL A 476 -31.99 -15.94 -9.15
CA VAL A 476 -33.17 -15.55 -8.36
C VAL A 476 -33.04 -15.95 -6.89
N ALA A 477 -32.41 -17.11 -6.61
CA ALA A 477 -32.18 -17.54 -5.22
C ALA A 477 -31.20 -16.59 -4.50
N LEU A 478 -30.10 -16.19 -5.16
CA LEU A 478 -29.14 -15.21 -4.63
C LEU A 478 -29.77 -13.84 -4.42
N ARG A 479 -30.57 -13.38 -5.40
CA ARG A 479 -31.31 -12.13 -5.27
C ARG A 479 -32.17 -12.11 -4.00
N PHE A 480 -32.89 -13.19 -3.76
CA PHE A 480 -33.73 -13.29 -2.56
C PHE A 480 -32.89 -13.29 -1.27
N GLU A 481 -31.74 -13.94 -1.27
CA GLU A 481 -30.81 -13.93 -0.14
C GLU A 481 -30.29 -12.51 0.17
N TYR A 482 -29.79 -11.79 -0.86
CA TYR A 482 -29.33 -10.41 -0.70
C TYR A 482 -30.48 -9.46 -0.33
N SER A 483 -31.66 -9.58 -0.96
CA SER A 483 -32.84 -8.78 -0.63
C SER A 483 -33.25 -8.94 0.85
N THR A 484 -33.22 -10.17 1.36
CA THR A 484 -33.54 -10.43 2.77
C THR A 484 -32.55 -9.75 3.72
N ARG A 485 -31.25 -9.79 3.40
CA ARG A 485 -30.20 -9.13 4.22
C ARG A 485 -30.34 -7.62 4.22
N VAL A 486 -30.46 -7.03 3.03
CA VAL A 486 -30.63 -5.56 2.89
C VAL A 486 -31.89 -5.11 3.61
N HIS A 487 -33.01 -5.84 3.45
CA HIS A 487 -34.27 -5.51 4.12
C HIS A 487 -34.14 -5.56 5.66
N ALA A 488 -33.37 -6.49 6.22
CA ALA A 488 -33.11 -6.56 7.66
C ALA A 488 -32.37 -5.31 8.16
N ILE A 489 -31.37 -4.83 7.39
CA ILE A 489 -30.65 -3.59 7.70
C ILE A 489 -31.57 -2.37 7.52
N ASP A 490 -32.37 -2.32 6.46
CA ASP A 490 -33.35 -1.22 6.24
C ASP A 490 -34.36 -1.10 7.40
N GLN A 491 -34.78 -2.23 8.00
CA GLN A 491 -35.64 -2.22 9.18
C GLN A 491 -34.91 -1.65 10.41
N GLN A 492 -33.63 -1.97 10.61
CA GLN A 492 -32.84 -1.41 11.69
C GLN A 492 -32.66 0.10 11.53
N ILE A 493 -32.25 0.53 10.33
CA ILE A 493 -32.11 1.95 9.99
C ILE A 493 -33.42 2.71 10.20
N ALA A 494 -34.57 2.13 9.80
CA ALA A 494 -35.87 2.74 10.00
C ALA A 494 -36.26 2.90 11.49
N LEU A 495 -35.75 2.05 12.37
CA LEU A 495 -35.92 2.20 13.83
C LEU A 495 -34.99 3.29 14.37
N GLU A 496 -33.72 3.31 13.94
CA GLU A 496 -32.73 4.32 14.32
C GLU A 496 -33.18 5.73 13.90
N LYS A 497 -33.64 5.91 12.65
CA LYS A 497 -34.19 7.17 12.16
C LYS A 497 -35.33 7.74 13.00
N LYS A 498 -36.12 6.87 13.66
CA LYS A 498 -37.22 7.32 14.57
C LYS A 498 -36.70 7.78 15.93
N GLN A 499 -35.50 7.38 16.30
CA GLN A 499 -34.87 7.68 17.60
C GLN A 499 -33.88 8.84 17.53
N THR A 500 -33.39 9.16 16.33
CA THR A 500 -32.38 10.18 16.06
C THR A 500 -33.04 11.49 15.66
N ALA A 501 -32.53 12.62 16.15
CA ALA A 501 -33.01 13.95 15.76
C ALA A 501 -32.72 14.23 14.27
N SER A 502 -33.55 15.07 13.62
CA SER A 502 -33.48 15.29 12.16
C SER A 502 -32.15 15.91 11.70
N ASP A 503 -31.51 16.72 12.53
CA ASP A 503 -30.20 17.34 12.29
C ASP A 503 -29.03 16.35 12.38
N GLU A 504 -29.16 15.35 13.25
CA GLU A 504 -28.16 14.25 13.38
C GLU A 504 -28.32 13.16 12.31
N GLN A 505 -29.46 13.10 11.61
CA GLN A 505 -29.70 12.08 10.58
C GLN A 505 -28.86 12.32 9.33
N GLU A 506 -28.56 13.57 9.00
CA GLU A 506 -27.73 13.93 7.85
C GLU A 506 -26.29 13.42 8.02
N ASP A 507 -25.74 13.50 9.24
CA ASP A 507 -24.41 12.99 9.59
C ASP A 507 -24.32 11.46 9.56
N LEU A 508 -25.45 10.74 9.74
CA LEU A 508 -25.53 9.29 9.75
C LEU A 508 -25.90 8.65 8.40
N GLU A 509 -26.23 9.45 7.38
CA GLU A 509 -26.65 8.91 6.08
C GLU A 509 -25.57 8.07 5.41
N ASP A 510 -24.31 8.50 5.50
CA ASP A 510 -23.17 7.77 4.94
C ASP A 510 -22.92 6.44 5.69
N GLU A 511 -23.06 6.42 7.02
CA GLU A 511 -22.97 5.20 7.81
C GLU A 511 -24.08 4.21 7.45
N TRP A 512 -25.32 4.69 7.35
CA TRP A 512 -26.45 3.83 6.95
C TRP A 512 -26.28 3.29 5.52
N PHE A 513 -25.75 4.10 4.63
CA PHE A 513 -25.43 3.65 3.27
C PHE A 513 -24.34 2.57 3.28
N SER A 514 -23.25 2.78 4.03
CA SER A 514 -22.19 1.79 4.20
C SER A 514 -22.73 0.46 4.73
N ARG A 515 -23.57 0.47 5.78
CA ARG A 515 -24.20 -0.75 6.33
C ARG A 515 -25.08 -1.49 5.31
N ARG A 516 -25.77 -0.77 4.43
CA ARG A 516 -26.55 -1.39 3.32
C ARG A 516 -25.65 -2.02 2.28
N MET A 517 -24.50 -1.37 1.97
CA MET A 517 -23.49 -1.91 1.07
C MET A 517 -22.89 -3.20 1.62
N ASP A 518 -22.55 -3.25 2.90
CA ASP A 518 -22.04 -4.45 3.60
C ASP A 518 -23.05 -5.59 3.61
N ALA A 519 -24.34 -5.27 3.65
CA ALA A 519 -25.42 -6.26 3.53
C ALA A 519 -25.56 -6.83 2.12
N GLY A 520 -24.89 -6.24 1.13
CA GLY A 520 -24.86 -6.67 -0.26
C GLY A 520 -25.85 -5.93 -1.17
N LEU A 521 -26.14 -4.66 -0.90
CA LEU A 521 -26.98 -3.83 -1.76
C LEU A 521 -26.47 -3.79 -3.19
N TYR A 522 -25.16 -3.66 -3.40
CA TYR A 522 -24.54 -3.69 -4.72
C TYR A 522 -24.87 -4.97 -5.47
N CYS A 523 -24.65 -6.15 -4.83
CA CYS A 523 -24.99 -7.44 -5.44
C CYS A 523 -26.47 -7.56 -5.79
N LEU A 524 -27.35 -7.08 -4.92
CA LEU A 524 -28.80 -7.06 -5.17
C LEU A 524 -29.12 -6.24 -6.41
N GLN A 525 -28.58 -5.05 -6.52
CA GLN A 525 -28.77 -4.15 -7.65
C GLN A 525 -28.27 -4.76 -8.97
N MET A 526 -27.09 -5.36 -8.96
CA MET A 526 -26.53 -6.04 -10.14
C MET A 526 -27.39 -7.23 -10.56
N LEU A 527 -27.89 -8.00 -9.60
CA LEU A 527 -28.78 -9.14 -9.89
C LEU A 527 -30.11 -8.67 -10.50
N ASP A 528 -30.68 -7.54 -10.02
CA ASP A 528 -31.88 -6.96 -10.59
C ASP A 528 -31.67 -6.49 -12.04
N VAL A 529 -30.52 -5.88 -12.33
CA VAL A 529 -30.11 -5.52 -13.70
C VAL A 529 -29.98 -6.77 -14.58
N ILE A 530 -29.24 -7.80 -14.13
CA ILE A 530 -29.07 -9.05 -14.89
C ILE A 530 -30.42 -9.71 -15.19
N LEU A 531 -31.27 -9.86 -14.18
CA LEU A 531 -32.57 -10.51 -14.35
C LEU A 531 -33.47 -9.73 -15.29
N THR A 532 -33.44 -8.38 -15.22
CA THR A 532 -34.23 -7.52 -16.12
C THR A 532 -33.74 -7.63 -17.57
N TRP A 533 -32.42 -7.64 -17.82
CA TRP A 533 -31.87 -7.90 -19.13
C TRP A 533 -32.36 -9.23 -19.71
N LEU A 534 -32.31 -10.31 -18.92
CA LEU A 534 -32.74 -11.64 -19.37
C LEU A 534 -34.25 -11.69 -19.63
N VAL A 535 -35.05 -10.99 -18.83
CA VAL A 535 -36.50 -10.82 -19.02
C VAL A 535 -36.81 -10.03 -20.30
N ALA A 536 -36.00 -9.02 -20.64
CA ALA A 536 -36.18 -8.21 -21.84
C ALA A 536 -35.84 -8.99 -23.13
N GLU A 537 -34.78 -9.79 -23.12
CA GLU A 537 -34.24 -10.41 -24.33
C GLU A 537 -34.75 -11.85 -24.62
N ASP A 538 -35.27 -12.58 -23.61
CA ASP A 538 -35.72 -13.97 -23.82
C ASP A 538 -37.10 -14.24 -23.18
N ALA A 539 -38.06 -14.63 -24.00
CA ALA A 539 -39.43 -14.90 -23.54
C ALA A 539 -39.52 -16.11 -22.57
N GLY A 540 -38.65 -17.10 -22.72
CA GLY A 540 -38.57 -18.26 -21.82
C GLY A 540 -38.02 -17.86 -20.47
N ALA A 541 -36.95 -17.02 -20.46
CA ALA A 541 -36.38 -16.43 -19.25
C ALA A 541 -37.41 -15.54 -18.53
N ARG A 542 -38.17 -14.70 -19.26
CA ARG A 542 -39.27 -13.89 -18.70
C ARG A 542 -40.27 -14.75 -17.95
N LYS A 543 -40.76 -15.83 -18.59
CA LYS A 543 -41.70 -16.75 -17.94
C LYS A 543 -41.09 -17.39 -16.71
N ARG A 544 -39.86 -17.90 -16.82
CA ARG A 544 -39.19 -18.60 -15.71
C ARG A 544 -38.93 -17.68 -14.53
N VAL A 545 -38.40 -16.45 -14.76
CA VAL A 545 -38.19 -15.46 -13.70
C VAL A 545 -39.51 -15.11 -13.03
N THR A 546 -40.58 -14.88 -13.81
CA THR A 546 -41.90 -14.55 -13.26
C THR A 546 -42.43 -15.69 -12.35
N ASP A 547 -42.28 -16.94 -12.77
CA ASP A 547 -42.72 -18.12 -11.97
C ASP A 547 -41.89 -18.22 -10.69
N LEU A 548 -40.54 -18.09 -10.77
CA LEU A 548 -39.64 -18.15 -9.61
C LEU A 548 -39.83 -17.00 -8.60
N LEU A 549 -40.21 -15.81 -9.07
CA LEU A 549 -40.53 -14.67 -8.18
C LEU A 549 -41.87 -14.91 -7.48
N LYS A 550 -42.90 -15.42 -8.21
CA LYS A 550 -44.20 -15.76 -7.62
C LYS A 550 -44.10 -16.84 -6.54
N ASP A 551 -43.22 -17.83 -6.70
CA ASP A 551 -42.96 -18.85 -5.68
C ASP A 551 -42.43 -18.26 -4.36
N ARG A 552 -42.03 -16.98 -4.36
CA ARG A 552 -41.50 -16.23 -3.20
C ARG A 552 -42.33 -14.99 -2.86
N ASP A 553 -43.57 -14.93 -3.30
CA ASP A 553 -44.49 -13.80 -3.12
C ASP A 553 -43.98 -12.46 -3.68
N GLU A 554 -43.09 -12.52 -4.70
CA GLU A 554 -42.57 -11.37 -5.41
C GLU A 554 -43.08 -11.30 -6.86
N SER A 555 -42.82 -10.16 -7.53
CA SER A 555 -43.23 -9.92 -8.89
C SER A 555 -42.18 -9.14 -9.69
N LEU A 556 -42.33 -9.04 -11.01
CA LEU A 556 -41.49 -8.18 -11.84
C LEU A 556 -41.57 -6.70 -11.42
N GLY A 557 -42.64 -6.27 -10.75
CA GLY A 557 -42.76 -4.95 -10.17
C GLY A 557 -41.74 -4.66 -9.07
N ASN A 558 -41.24 -5.69 -8.36
CA ASN A 558 -40.17 -5.53 -7.38
C ASN A 558 -38.83 -5.20 -8.06
N LEU A 559 -38.54 -5.84 -9.20
CA LEU A 559 -37.36 -5.50 -10.01
C LEU A 559 -37.46 -4.06 -10.53
N LYS A 560 -38.62 -3.70 -11.07
CA LYS A 560 -38.87 -2.33 -11.56
C LYS A 560 -38.63 -1.27 -10.48
N LYS A 561 -39.16 -1.50 -9.29
CA LYS A 561 -38.99 -0.59 -8.16
C LYS A 561 -37.52 -0.45 -7.75
N SER A 562 -36.77 -1.55 -7.72
CA SER A 562 -35.34 -1.52 -7.42
C SER A 562 -34.56 -0.73 -8.47
N LEU A 563 -34.83 -0.95 -9.76
CA LEU A 563 -34.20 -0.18 -10.84
C LEU A 563 -34.55 1.31 -10.80
N GLN A 564 -35.80 1.66 -10.42
CA GLN A 564 -36.20 3.05 -10.22
C GLN A 564 -35.41 3.71 -9.09
N GLN A 565 -35.24 3.03 -7.98
CA GLN A 565 -34.40 3.52 -6.87
C GLN A 565 -32.93 3.70 -7.29
N GLN A 566 -32.40 2.79 -8.11
CA GLN A 566 -31.07 2.95 -8.67
C GLN A 566 -30.99 4.21 -9.56
N LEU A 567 -31.99 4.40 -10.44
CA LEU A 567 -32.03 5.55 -11.34
C LEU A 567 -32.13 6.89 -10.59
N GLU A 568 -32.85 6.94 -9.46
CA GLU A 568 -32.95 8.12 -8.61
C GLU A 568 -31.60 8.50 -7.97
N GLY A 569 -30.72 7.54 -7.75
CA GLY A 569 -29.37 7.75 -7.22
C GLY A 569 -28.33 8.15 -8.29
N VAL A 570 -28.70 8.13 -9.56
CA VAL A 570 -27.80 8.49 -10.68
C VAL A 570 -27.69 9.99 -10.83
N ASP A 571 -26.47 10.52 -10.70
CA ASP A 571 -26.21 11.93 -11.00
C ASP A 571 -26.22 12.16 -12.52
N SER A 572 -27.26 12.86 -12.99
CA SER A 572 -27.58 13.09 -14.42
C SER A 572 -26.51 13.87 -15.21
N LYS A 573 -25.42 14.32 -14.56
CA LYS A 573 -24.36 15.13 -15.20
C LYS A 573 -23.13 14.34 -15.65
N GLU A 574 -22.84 13.21 -15.03
CA GLU A 574 -21.61 12.45 -15.30
C GLU A 574 -21.86 11.10 -16.01
N GLU A 575 -23.11 10.61 -16.10
CA GLU A 575 -23.41 9.20 -16.44
C GLU A 575 -24.54 8.99 -17.46
N GLY A 576 -24.58 9.78 -18.51
CA GLY A 576 -25.63 9.71 -19.53
C GLY A 576 -26.00 8.30 -20.02
N ASN A 577 -25.01 7.41 -20.20
CA ASN A 577 -25.23 6.06 -20.72
C ASN A 577 -25.86 5.08 -19.70
N ALA A 578 -25.54 5.20 -18.40
CA ALA A 578 -26.06 4.28 -17.39
C ALA A 578 -27.51 4.59 -17.04
N GLY A 579 -27.86 5.87 -16.94
CA GLY A 579 -29.24 6.31 -16.76
C GLY A 579 -30.15 5.91 -17.92
N GLU A 580 -29.69 6.07 -19.17
CA GLU A 580 -30.42 5.64 -20.37
C GLU A 580 -30.64 4.12 -20.38
N MET A 581 -29.63 3.35 -20.02
CA MET A 581 -29.73 1.89 -19.92
C MET A 581 -30.77 1.48 -18.86
N LEU A 582 -30.70 2.04 -17.65
CA LEU A 582 -31.66 1.74 -16.58
C LEU A 582 -33.08 2.12 -16.99
N GLN A 583 -33.26 3.28 -17.63
CA GLN A 583 -34.56 3.72 -18.14
C GLN A 583 -35.12 2.72 -19.16
N ALA A 584 -34.31 2.29 -20.14
CA ALA A 584 -34.72 1.29 -21.13
C ALA A 584 -35.11 -0.05 -20.49
N LEU A 585 -34.37 -0.48 -19.46
CA LEU A 585 -34.69 -1.70 -18.71
C LEU A 585 -36.00 -1.55 -17.91
N ILE A 586 -36.26 -0.42 -17.29
CA ILE A 586 -37.51 -0.12 -16.57
C ILE A 586 -38.71 -0.16 -17.53
N GLU A 587 -38.58 0.37 -18.75
CA GLU A 587 -39.63 0.36 -19.78
C GLU A 587 -39.98 -1.06 -20.28
N CYS A 588 -39.02 -2.01 -20.23
CA CYS A 588 -39.27 -3.39 -20.59
C CYS A 588 -40.09 -4.18 -19.54
N LEU A 589 -40.20 -3.65 -18.33
CA LEU A 589 -40.96 -4.27 -17.23
C LEU A 589 -42.39 -3.74 -17.16
N PRO A 590 -43.36 -4.61 -16.77
CA PRO A 590 -44.77 -4.24 -16.70
C PRO A 590 -45.08 -3.16 -15.65
#